data_8bb79c09b43a092ec5455977e96234bd
#
_entry.id   8bb79c09b43a092ec5455977e96234bd
#
_cell.length_a   1.000
_cell.length_b   1.000
_cell.length_c   1.000
_cell.angle_alpha   90.00
_cell.angle_beta   90.00
_cell.angle_gamma   90.00
#
_symmetry.space_group_name_H-M   'P 1'
#
loop_
_entity.id
_entity.type
_entity.pdbx_description
1 polymer ?
#
loop_
_entity_poly.entity_id
_entity_poly.type
_entity_poly.pdbx_seq_one_letter_code
_entity_poly.pdbx_strand_id
1 'polypeptide(L)'
;DWCVELRAQKRIRALGFSYHGDPKAVEWCIERHGTYKWDFVQIQMNYVDWRHAKEVNARNLDAKYLYETLAKIDIPVVIMEPLLGGRLARYNYALAQELTPLDPEATLAQWPFRFCGTHPKVMTVLSGMTRTEHIEENLVTFSPLKPCRANELAALERAAQRMLALNTIPCNSCNYCMPCPYGLDIVS
;
A
#
# COMPACT_ATOMS: atom_id res chain seq x y z
N ASP A 1 24.68 11.60 2.75
CA ASP A 1 25.33 12.78 3.34
C ASP A 1 24.72 14.09 2.83
N TRP A 2 24.58 14.31 1.52
CA TRP A 2 24.03 15.54 0.95
C TRP A 2 22.65 15.93 1.54
N CYS A 3 21.71 15.00 1.67
CA CYS A 3 20.40 15.29 2.28
C CYS A 3 20.51 15.69 3.76
N VAL A 4 21.46 15.09 4.50
CA VAL A 4 21.73 15.49 5.90
C VAL A 4 22.23 16.91 5.98
N GLU A 5 23.11 17.31 5.06
CA GLU A 5 23.60 18.69 4.94
C GLU A 5 22.45 19.66 4.60
N LEU A 6 21.56 19.31 3.67
CA LEU A 6 20.40 20.13 3.32
C LEU A 6 19.47 20.34 4.54
N ARG A 7 19.27 19.28 5.35
CA ARG A 7 18.49 19.39 6.58
C ARG A 7 19.18 20.29 7.62
N ALA A 8 20.49 20.16 7.79
CA ALA A 8 21.28 21.05 8.68
C ALA A 8 21.19 22.52 8.23
N GLN A 9 21.17 22.77 6.93
CA GLN A 9 20.97 24.09 6.33
C GLN A 9 19.50 24.58 6.35
N LYS A 10 18.56 23.80 6.91
CA LYS A 10 17.11 24.08 6.93
C LYS A 10 16.47 24.20 5.54
N ARG A 11 17.09 23.68 4.49
CA ARG A 11 16.57 23.64 3.13
C ARG A 11 15.53 22.55 2.93
N ILE A 12 15.61 21.47 3.71
CA ILE A 12 14.56 20.45 3.87
C ILE A 12 14.21 20.33 5.35
N ARG A 13 12.97 19.98 5.64
CA ARG A 13 12.48 19.80 7.02
C ARG A 13 12.48 18.34 7.46
N ALA A 14 12.18 17.45 6.54
CA ALA A 14 12.04 16.02 6.81
C ALA A 14 12.87 15.22 5.79
N LEU A 15 13.42 14.10 6.24
CA LEU A 15 14.21 13.17 5.44
C LEU A 15 13.63 11.77 5.60
N GLY A 16 13.25 11.17 4.50
CA GLY A 16 12.77 9.80 4.44
C GLY A 16 13.29 9.07 3.22
N PHE A 17 12.88 7.83 3.05
CA PHE A 17 13.17 7.04 1.86
C PHE A 17 11.97 6.16 1.47
N SER A 18 11.93 5.75 0.19
CA SER A 18 11.01 4.74 -0.31
C SER A 18 11.69 3.39 -0.30
N TYR A 19 10.96 2.37 0.18
CA TYR A 19 11.41 0.99 0.11
C TYR A 19 10.72 0.24 -1.03
N HIS A 20 11.52 -0.42 -1.85
CA HIS A 20 11.10 -1.22 -3.00
C HIS A 20 11.84 -2.57 -3.04
N GLY A 21 11.40 -3.53 -2.27
CA GLY A 21 11.63 -4.95 -2.49
C GLY A 21 12.99 -5.57 -2.13
N ASP A 22 14.06 -4.83 -1.84
CA ASP A 22 15.33 -5.44 -1.40
C ASP A 22 15.43 -5.44 0.14
N PRO A 23 15.33 -6.61 0.82
CA PRO A 23 15.41 -6.69 2.27
C PRO A 23 16.69 -6.09 2.85
N LYS A 24 17.83 -6.30 2.18
CA LYS A 24 19.13 -5.77 2.64
C LYS A 24 19.17 -4.24 2.62
N ALA A 25 18.49 -3.62 1.66
CA ALA A 25 18.44 -2.16 1.57
C ALA A 25 17.66 -1.54 2.73
N VAL A 26 16.51 -2.11 3.10
CA VAL A 26 15.73 -1.59 4.23
C VAL A 26 16.44 -1.83 5.56
N GLU A 27 17.03 -3.01 5.75
CA GLU A 27 17.82 -3.33 6.95
C GLU A 27 19.00 -2.34 7.10
N TRP A 28 19.74 -2.11 6.01
CA TRP A 28 20.83 -1.14 5.97
C TRP A 28 20.36 0.27 6.37
N CYS A 29 19.21 0.71 5.88
CA CYS A 29 18.63 2.02 6.22
C CYS A 29 18.19 2.09 7.69
N ILE A 30 17.57 1.02 8.21
CA ILE A 30 17.08 0.96 9.59
C ILE A 30 18.25 0.99 10.57
N GLU A 31 19.31 0.19 10.34
CA GLU A 31 20.52 0.19 11.16
C GLU A 31 21.17 1.58 11.27
N ARG A 32 21.03 2.42 10.25
CA ARG A 32 21.58 3.76 10.17
C ARG A 32 20.63 4.87 10.60
N HIS A 33 19.48 4.50 11.19
CA HIS A 33 18.54 5.50 11.70
C HIS A 33 19.20 6.46 12.70
N GLY A 34 20.09 5.97 13.57
CA GLY A 34 20.85 6.83 14.51
C GLY A 34 21.66 7.94 13.84
N THR A 35 22.15 7.68 12.61
CA THR A 35 22.94 8.63 11.81
C THR A 35 22.04 9.56 10.98
N TYR A 36 21.11 8.97 10.24
CA TYR A 36 20.29 9.74 9.28
C TYR A 36 19.05 10.35 9.90
N LYS A 37 18.54 9.80 11.02
CA LYS A 37 17.33 10.24 11.72
C LYS A 37 16.18 10.38 10.74
N TRP A 38 15.76 9.23 10.17
CA TRP A 38 14.64 9.16 9.23
C TRP A 38 13.36 9.67 9.89
N ASP A 39 12.72 10.64 9.27
CA ASP A 39 11.47 11.21 9.75
C ASP A 39 10.25 10.38 9.30
N PHE A 40 10.38 9.65 8.19
CA PHE A 40 9.37 8.73 7.68
C PHE A 40 9.99 7.70 6.71
N VAL A 41 9.26 6.61 6.48
CA VAL A 41 9.59 5.65 5.40
C VAL A 41 8.35 5.40 4.56
N GLN A 42 8.48 5.44 3.24
CA GLN A 42 7.41 5.09 2.32
C GLN A 42 7.48 3.59 2.01
N ILE A 43 6.40 2.87 2.31
CA ILE A 43 6.30 1.42 2.08
C ILE A 43 5.06 1.09 1.24
N GLN A 44 5.14 0.03 0.46
CA GLN A 44 3.99 -0.59 -0.17
C GLN A 44 3.17 -1.32 0.89
N MET A 45 1.87 -0.98 1.01
CA MET A 45 1.00 -1.59 2.01
C MET A 45 -0.47 -1.56 1.57
N ASN A 46 -1.08 -2.71 1.61
CA ASN A 46 -2.52 -2.96 1.50
C ASN A 46 -2.81 -4.30 2.19
N TYR A 47 -4.06 -4.72 2.28
CA TYR A 47 -4.41 -5.94 3.00
C TYR A 47 -3.91 -7.24 2.33
N VAL A 48 -3.54 -7.22 1.04
CA VAL A 48 -2.88 -8.35 0.36
C VAL A 48 -1.41 -8.38 0.72
N ASP A 49 -0.69 -7.27 0.49
CA ASP A 49 0.75 -7.17 0.79
C ASP A 49 1.04 -7.28 2.29
N TRP A 50 0.02 -7.15 3.15
CA TRP A 50 0.18 -7.25 4.59
C TRP A 50 0.86 -8.55 5.04
N ARG A 51 0.48 -9.68 4.41
CA ARG A 51 1.01 -11.02 4.71
C ARG A 51 1.37 -11.86 3.48
N HIS A 52 1.09 -11.35 2.29
CA HIS A 52 1.20 -12.09 1.04
C HIS A 52 1.97 -11.32 -0.02
N ALA A 53 2.89 -10.45 0.40
CA ALA A 53 3.64 -9.60 -0.54
C ALA A 53 4.49 -10.43 -1.51
N LYS A 54 5.01 -11.58 -1.08
CA LYS A 54 5.82 -12.46 -1.92
C LYS A 54 5.05 -13.16 -3.02
N GLU A 55 3.77 -13.45 -2.79
CA GLU A 55 2.87 -14.00 -3.83
C GLU A 55 2.56 -12.96 -4.91
N VAL A 56 2.62 -11.67 -4.56
CA VAL A 56 2.47 -10.57 -5.51
C VAL A 56 3.78 -10.31 -6.27
N ASN A 57 4.88 -10.25 -5.54
CA ASN A 57 6.23 -10.08 -6.09
C ASN A 57 7.25 -10.74 -5.15
N ALA A 58 7.95 -11.75 -5.65
CA ALA A 58 8.90 -12.56 -4.88
C ALA A 58 10.03 -11.76 -4.18
N ARG A 59 10.28 -10.52 -4.60
CA ARG A 59 11.27 -9.61 -3.98
C ARG A 59 10.70 -8.79 -2.82
N ASN A 60 9.38 -8.72 -2.69
CA ASN A 60 8.75 -7.91 -1.64
C ASN A 60 8.85 -8.58 -0.27
N LEU A 61 8.92 -7.75 0.77
CA LEU A 61 8.69 -8.15 2.15
C LEU A 61 7.24 -7.87 2.52
N ASP A 62 6.69 -8.69 3.40
CA ASP A 62 5.36 -8.45 3.96
C ASP A 62 5.28 -7.07 4.62
N ALA A 63 4.25 -6.32 4.27
CA ALA A 63 4.03 -4.98 4.80
C ALA A 63 3.89 -4.99 6.33
N LYS A 64 3.36 -6.08 6.91
CA LYS A 64 3.29 -6.29 8.37
C LYS A 64 4.68 -6.24 9.00
N TYR A 65 5.64 -6.97 8.44
CA TYR A 65 7.00 -6.98 8.95
C TYR A 65 7.64 -5.59 8.89
N LEU A 66 7.51 -4.90 7.76
CA LEU A 66 8.04 -3.56 7.57
C LEU A 66 7.42 -2.55 8.54
N TYR A 67 6.10 -2.54 8.62
CA TYR A 67 5.34 -1.66 9.50
C TYR A 67 5.73 -1.87 10.98
N GLU A 68 5.72 -3.13 11.46
CA GLU A 68 6.05 -3.46 12.84
C GLU A 68 7.51 -3.13 13.18
N THR A 69 8.44 -3.32 12.24
CA THR A 69 9.86 -2.99 12.43
C THR A 69 10.06 -1.50 12.55
N LEU A 70 9.44 -0.69 11.68
CA LEU A 70 9.50 0.76 11.72
C LEU A 70 8.78 1.34 12.95
N ALA A 71 7.63 0.76 13.31
CA ALA A 71 6.88 1.19 14.48
C ALA A 71 7.64 0.99 15.80
N LYS A 72 8.44 -0.08 15.92
CA LYS A 72 9.29 -0.35 17.11
C LYS A 72 10.34 0.75 17.35
N ILE A 73 10.80 1.41 16.31
CA ILE A 73 11.79 2.49 16.38
C ILE A 73 11.15 3.86 16.16
N ASP A 74 9.82 3.92 16.30
CA ASP A 74 9.01 5.14 16.24
C ASP A 74 9.04 5.91 14.90
N ILE A 75 9.33 5.23 13.80
CA ILE A 75 9.30 5.85 12.47
C ILE A 75 7.90 5.69 11.86
N PRO A 76 7.20 6.80 11.54
CA PRO A 76 5.93 6.75 10.83
C PRO A 76 6.10 6.34 9.38
N VAL A 77 5.03 5.81 8.78
CA VAL A 77 5.04 5.33 7.42
C VAL A 77 4.10 6.14 6.51
N VAL A 78 4.57 6.36 5.29
CA VAL A 78 3.77 6.82 4.15
C VAL A 78 3.43 5.59 3.31
N ILE A 79 2.16 5.44 2.95
CA ILE A 79 1.72 4.24 2.22
C ILE A 79 1.67 4.54 0.72
N MET A 80 2.37 3.71 -0.07
CA MET A 80 2.20 3.60 -1.51
C MET A 80 1.48 2.29 -1.87
N GLU A 81 0.92 2.23 -3.07
CA GLU A 81 0.18 1.07 -3.60
C GLU A 81 -0.97 0.56 -2.71
N PRO A 82 -1.75 1.45 -2.06
CA PRO A 82 -2.85 1.02 -1.21
C PRO A 82 -3.89 0.19 -1.97
N LEU A 83 -4.04 0.43 -3.28
CA LEU A 83 -4.98 -0.27 -4.15
C LEU A 83 -4.33 -1.37 -5.01
N LEU A 84 -3.06 -1.72 -4.75
CA LEU A 84 -2.33 -2.74 -5.51
C LEU A 84 -2.41 -2.50 -7.02
N GLY A 85 -1.99 -1.30 -7.48
CA GLY A 85 -2.10 -0.86 -8.88
C GLY A 85 -3.53 -0.73 -9.38
N GLY A 86 -4.51 -0.54 -8.49
CA GLY A 86 -5.93 -0.46 -8.81
C GLY A 86 -6.67 -1.80 -8.80
N ARG A 87 -5.99 -2.92 -8.60
CA ARG A 87 -6.61 -4.26 -8.56
C ARG A 87 -7.64 -4.40 -7.44
N LEU A 88 -7.43 -3.74 -6.31
CA LEU A 88 -8.32 -3.79 -5.15
C LEU A 88 -9.51 -2.82 -5.26
N ALA A 89 -9.51 -1.92 -6.25
CA ALA A 89 -10.62 -1.01 -6.54
C ALA A 89 -11.56 -1.55 -7.62
N ARG A 90 -11.11 -2.50 -8.45
CA ARG A 90 -11.94 -3.09 -9.50
C ARG A 90 -12.87 -4.15 -8.94
N TYR A 91 -14.07 -4.25 -9.55
CA TYR A 91 -14.98 -5.34 -9.20
C TYR A 91 -14.29 -6.69 -9.38
N ASN A 92 -14.29 -7.46 -8.31
CA ASN A 92 -13.78 -8.82 -8.28
C ASN A 92 -14.72 -9.63 -7.37
N TYR A 93 -15.27 -10.69 -7.92
CA TYR A 93 -16.24 -11.53 -7.22
C TYR A 93 -15.69 -12.10 -5.91
N ALA A 94 -14.40 -12.49 -5.90
CA ALA A 94 -13.75 -13.01 -4.69
C ALA A 94 -13.66 -11.97 -3.56
N LEU A 95 -13.41 -10.71 -3.90
CA LEU A 95 -13.40 -9.61 -2.95
C LEU A 95 -14.83 -9.25 -2.51
N ALA A 96 -15.75 -9.12 -3.46
CA ALA A 96 -17.12 -8.74 -3.20
C ALA A 96 -17.84 -9.74 -2.27
N GLN A 97 -17.63 -11.04 -2.43
CA GLN A 97 -18.20 -12.06 -1.55
C GLN A 97 -17.85 -11.87 -0.06
N GLU A 98 -16.67 -11.41 0.24
CA GLU A 98 -16.22 -11.22 1.64
C GLU A 98 -16.59 -9.84 2.19
N LEU A 99 -16.60 -8.81 1.34
CA LEU A 99 -16.64 -7.42 1.77
C LEU A 99 -18.03 -6.79 1.67
N THR A 100 -18.80 -7.07 0.61
CA THR A 100 -20.14 -6.51 0.43
C THR A 100 -21.12 -6.86 1.58
N PRO A 101 -21.10 -8.07 2.18
CA PRO A 101 -21.99 -8.37 3.30
C PRO A 101 -21.69 -7.55 4.57
N LEU A 102 -20.48 -6.99 4.70
CA LEU A 102 -20.08 -6.18 5.86
C LEU A 102 -20.55 -4.73 5.76
N ASP A 103 -20.53 -4.19 4.56
CA ASP A 103 -21.00 -2.84 4.25
C ASP A 103 -21.40 -2.79 2.76
N PRO A 104 -22.69 -2.95 2.44
CA PRO A 104 -23.17 -2.96 1.05
C PRO A 104 -22.99 -1.63 0.31
N GLU A 105 -22.89 -0.52 1.05
CA GLU A 105 -22.73 0.82 0.49
C GLU A 105 -21.25 1.18 0.23
N ALA A 106 -20.32 0.45 0.86
CA ALA A 106 -18.89 0.68 0.67
C ALA A 106 -18.43 0.13 -0.68
N THR A 107 -17.69 0.95 -1.42
CA THR A 107 -16.99 0.47 -2.61
C THR A 107 -15.81 -0.43 -2.26
N LEU A 108 -15.33 -1.23 -3.21
CA LEU A 108 -14.14 -2.05 -2.97
C LEU A 108 -12.89 -1.22 -2.68
N ALA A 109 -12.78 0.00 -3.23
CA ALA A 109 -11.65 0.90 -3.01
C ALA A 109 -11.58 1.43 -1.56
N GLN A 110 -12.70 1.61 -0.89
CA GLN A 110 -12.73 2.11 0.49
C GLN A 110 -12.07 1.15 1.48
N TRP A 111 -12.19 -0.14 1.27
CA TRP A 111 -11.66 -1.16 2.18
C TRP A 111 -10.14 -1.12 2.37
N PRO A 112 -9.31 -1.09 1.31
CA PRO A 112 -7.86 -0.98 1.49
C PRO A 112 -7.43 0.38 2.05
N PHE A 113 -8.13 1.47 1.78
CA PHE A 113 -7.87 2.75 2.41
C PHE A 113 -8.18 2.71 3.92
N ARG A 114 -9.34 2.18 4.31
CA ARG A 114 -9.69 1.97 5.72
C ARG A 114 -8.70 1.05 6.41
N PHE A 115 -8.28 -0.03 5.74
CA PHE A 115 -7.24 -0.92 6.23
C PHE A 115 -5.94 -0.16 6.55
N CYS A 116 -5.42 0.61 5.61
CA CYS A 116 -4.21 1.41 5.83
C CYS A 116 -4.38 2.38 7.01
N GLY A 117 -5.49 3.12 7.03
CA GLY A 117 -5.77 4.09 8.09
C GLY A 117 -6.06 3.48 9.46
N THR A 118 -6.28 2.16 9.55
CA THR A 118 -6.42 1.45 10.84
C THR A 118 -5.12 1.41 11.65
N HIS A 119 -3.98 1.60 11.00
CA HIS A 119 -2.67 1.44 11.61
C HIS A 119 -2.13 2.79 12.15
N PRO A 120 -1.91 2.94 13.47
CA PRO A 120 -1.63 4.26 14.10
C PRO A 120 -0.37 4.97 13.61
N LYS A 121 0.63 4.23 13.08
CA LYS A 121 1.87 4.84 12.57
C LYS A 121 1.80 5.22 11.08
N VAL A 122 0.64 5.01 10.44
CA VAL A 122 0.41 5.51 9.08
C VAL A 122 0.19 7.02 9.15
N MET A 123 1.12 7.78 8.58
CA MET A 123 1.08 9.23 8.52
C MET A 123 0.18 9.73 7.39
N THR A 124 0.27 9.07 6.24
CA THR A 124 -0.54 9.39 5.06
C THR A 124 -0.62 8.20 4.12
N VAL A 125 -1.67 8.18 3.31
CA VAL A 125 -1.91 7.16 2.27
C VAL A 125 -1.96 7.86 0.92
N LEU A 126 -1.08 7.46 0.01
CA LEU A 126 -1.03 8.03 -1.33
C LEU A 126 -2.15 7.43 -2.19
N SER A 127 -2.81 8.25 -2.97
CA SER A 127 -3.87 7.82 -3.89
C SER A 127 -3.65 8.41 -5.27
N GLY A 128 -3.64 7.55 -6.30
CA GLY A 128 -3.55 7.94 -7.72
C GLY A 128 -4.91 8.37 -8.27
N MET A 129 -5.44 9.48 -7.79
CA MET A 129 -6.75 10.00 -8.20
C MET A 129 -6.66 10.62 -9.60
N THR A 130 -7.44 10.10 -10.54
CA THR A 130 -7.50 10.56 -11.93
C THR A 130 -8.87 11.15 -12.32
N ARG A 131 -9.86 11.06 -11.41
CA ARG A 131 -11.23 11.55 -11.58
C ARG A 131 -11.70 12.26 -10.32
N THR A 132 -12.67 13.16 -10.44
CA THR A 132 -13.27 13.87 -9.31
C THR A 132 -13.93 12.91 -8.32
N GLU A 133 -14.59 11.87 -8.83
CA GLU A 133 -15.27 10.85 -8.01
C GLU A 133 -14.29 10.13 -7.07
N HIS A 134 -13.02 9.93 -7.48
CA HIS A 134 -12.00 9.36 -6.60
C HIS A 134 -11.67 10.27 -5.42
N ILE A 135 -11.70 11.60 -5.63
CA ILE A 135 -11.48 12.57 -4.55
C ILE A 135 -12.65 12.54 -3.58
N GLU A 136 -13.88 12.58 -4.08
CA GLU A 136 -15.11 12.55 -3.29
C GLU A 136 -15.17 11.27 -2.45
N GLU A 137 -14.91 10.12 -3.04
CA GLU A 137 -14.89 8.82 -2.36
C GLU A 137 -13.82 8.76 -1.27
N ASN A 138 -12.61 9.26 -1.55
CA ASN A 138 -11.54 9.31 -0.57
C ASN A 138 -11.87 10.27 0.59
N LEU A 139 -12.51 11.40 0.32
CA LEU A 139 -13.00 12.31 1.37
C LEU A 139 -14.02 11.62 2.27
N VAL A 140 -14.98 10.88 1.71
CA VAL A 140 -15.94 10.08 2.47
C VAL A 140 -15.23 9.04 3.33
N THR A 141 -14.19 8.41 2.80
CA THR A 141 -13.43 7.36 3.51
C THR A 141 -12.63 7.91 4.69
N PHE A 142 -12.02 9.09 4.53
CA PHE A 142 -11.09 9.65 5.52
C PHE A 142 -11.67 10.76 6.39
N SER A 143 -12.91 11.21 6.16
CA SER A 143 -13.50 12.33 6.90
C SER A 143 -14.93 12.07 7.42
N PRO A 144 -15.08 11.43 8.59
CA PRO A 144 -14.05 10.85 9.46
C PRO A 144 -13.63 9.44 9.03
N LEU A 145 -12.35 9.13 9.20
CA LEU A 145 -11.87 7.75 9.01
C LEU A 145 -12.57 6.81 9.99
N LYS A 146 -13.07 5.69 9.47
CA LYS A 146 -13.60 4.57 10.26
C LYS A 146 -12.60 3.41 10.20
N PRO A 147 -11.75 3.21 11.23
CA PRO A 147 -10.82 2.09 11.28
C PRO A 147 -11.53 0.74 11.13
N CYS A 148 -10.87 -0.23 10.52
CA CYS A 148 -11.42 -1.57 10.37
C CYS A 148 -11.53 -2.27 11.74
N ARG A 149 -12.67 -2.88 11.99
CA ARG A 149 -12.92 -3.73 13.16
C ARG A 149 -12.27 -5.11 12.95
N ALA A 150 -12.15 -5.88 14.03
CA ALA A 150 -11.51 -7.21 13.98
C ALA A 150 -12.15 -8.17 12.97
N ASN A 151 -13.48 -8.18 12.87
CA ASN A 151 -14.22 -8.99 11.88
C ASN A 151 -13.99 -8.51 10.44
N GLU A 152 -13.84 -7.21 10.22
CA GLU A 152 -13.52 -6.62 8.92
C GLU A 152 -12.09 -6.97 8.51
N LEU A 153 -11.11 -6.87 9.43
CA LEU A 153 -9.72 -7.30 9.17
C LEU A 153 -9.65 -8.79 8.83
N ALA A 154 -10.42 -9.65 9.52
CA ALA A 154 -10.51 -11.07 9.19
C ALA A 154 -11.13 -11.32 7.81
N ALA A 155 -12.12 -10.54 7.40
CA ALA A 155 -12.72 -10.64 6.07
C ALA A 155 -11.75 -10.16 4.97
N LEU A 156 -10.99 -9.08 5.22
CA LEU A 156 -9.94 -8.61 4.31
C LEU A 156 -8.86 -9.66 4.09
N GLU A 157 -8.46 -10.39 5.14
CA GLU A 157 -7.52 -11.51 5.03
C GLU A 157 -8.10 -12.64 4.16
N ARG A 158 -9.36 -13.04 4.36
CA ARG A 158 -10.01 -14.05 3.51
C ARG A 158 -10.14 -13.57 2.06
N ALA A 159 -10.48 -12.30 1.85
CA ALA A 159 -10.56 -11.70 0.52
C ALA A 159 -9.19 -11.74 -0.19
N ALA A 160 -8.09 -11.44 0.51
CA ALA A 160 -6.74 -11.57 -0.01
C ALA A 160 -6.43 -13.01 -0.44
N GLN A 161 -6.69 -13.98 0.43
CA GLN A 161 -6.46 -15.40 0.15
C GLN A 161 -7.28 -15.90 -1.05
N ARG A 162 -8.55 -15.52 -1.14
CA ARG A 162 -9.41 -15.86 -2.29
C ARG A 162 -8.91 -15.25 -3.59
N MET A 163 -8.48 -13.97 -3.55
CA MET A 163 -7.93 -13.29 -4.72
C MET A 163 -6.65 -13.96 -5.22
N LEU A 164 -5.76 -14.36 -4.31
CA LEU A 164 -4.51 -15.04 -4.66
C LEU A 164 -4.73 -16.47 -5.15
N ALA A 165 -5.77 -17.14 -4.68
CA ALA A 165 -6.15 -18.47 -5.17
C ALA A 165 -6.69 -18.47 -6.62
N LEU A 166 -7.05 -17.30 -7.17
CA LEU A 166 -7.43 -17.18 -8.57
C LEU A 166 -6.19 -17.33 -9.45
N ASN A 167 -6.19 -18.32 -10.32
CA ASN A 167 -5.07 -18.60 -11.22
C ASN A 167 -5.11 -17.64 -12.43
N THR A 168 -4.97 -16.33 -12.16
CA THR A 168 -5.04 -15.26 -13.16
C THR A 168 -3.74 -14.50 -13.24
N ILE A 169 -3.38 -14.06 -14.45
CA ILE A 169 -2.27 -13.13 -14.63
C ILE A 169 -2.65 -11.77 -13.99
N PRO A 170 -1.87 -11.25 -13.06
CA PRO A 170 -2.19 -10.00 -12.37
C PRO A 170 -1.97 -8.79 -13.29
N CYS A 171 -2.98 -8.46 -14.10
CA CYS A 171 -2.96 -7.29 -14.97
C CYS A 171 -3.94 -6.22 -14.46
N ASN A 172 -3.47 -4.97 -14.35
CA ASN A 172 -4.29 -3.79 -14.00
C ASN A 172 -4.59 -2.90 -15.21
N SER A 173 -4.24 -3.32 -16.42
CA SER A 173 -4.43 -2.58 -17.67
C SER A 173 -3.80 -1.18 -17.65
N CYS A 174 -2.67 -1.01 -16.97
CA CYS A 174 -1.96 0.27 -16.89
C CYS A 174 -1.23 0.65 -18.20
N ASN A 175 -1.18 -0.26 -19.17
CA ASN A 175 -0.52 -0.10 -20.47
C ASN A 175 1.01 0.18 -20.42
N TYR A 176 1.68 -0.03 -19.29
CA TYR A 176 3.13 0.15 -19.18
C TYR A 176 3.93 -0.79 -20.10
N CYS A 177 3.35 -1.96 -20.43
CA CYS A 177 3.92 -2.92 -21.38
C CYS A 177 3.59 -2.60 -22.85
N MET A 178 2.85 -1.51 -23.13
CA MET A 178 2.41 -1.14 -24.46
C MET A 178 3.07 0.16 -24.94
N PRO A 179 3.43 0.30 -26.23
CA PRO A 179 3.34 -0.77 -27.24
C PRO A 179 4.39 -1.86 -27.01
N CYS A 180 3.99 -3.11 -27.18
CA CYS A 180 4.91 -4.23 -27.08
C CYS A 180 5.89 -4.21 -28.26
N PRO A 181 7.22 -4.28 -28.04
CA PRO A 181 8.22 -4.27 -29.13
C PRO A 181 8.13 -5.51 -30.05
N TYR A 182 7.44 -6.56 -29.59
CA TYR A 182 7.19 -7.77 -30.37
C TYR A 182 5.79 -7.83 -31.01
N GLY A 183 5.04 -6.72 -30.96
CA GLY A 183 3.73 -6.62 -31.58
C GLY A 183 2.61 -7.42 -30.89
N LEU A 184 2.80 -7.83 -29.63
CA LEU A 184 1.78 -8.53 -28.85
C LEU A 184 0.80 -7.56 -28.23
N ASP A 185 -0.48 -7.93 -28.25
CA ASP A 185 -1.50 -7.28 -27.42
C ASP A 185 -1.50 -7.97 -26.05
N ILE A 186 -0.84 -7.33 -25.06
CA ILE A 186 -0.62 -7.92 -23.73
C ILE A 186 -1.80 -7.63 -22.79
N VAL A 187 -2.60 -6.62 -23.11
CA VAL A 187 -3.62 -6.07 -22.20
C VAL A 187 -5.04 -6.52 -22.54
N SER A 188 -5.27 -7.00 -23.75
CA SER A 188 -6.60 -7.49 -24.20
C SER A 188 -6.97 -8.86 -23.63
#